data_f0f5f9af2dc88821a7157a3bf629d43b
#
_entry.id   f0f5f9af2dc88821a7157a3bf629d43b
#
_cell.length_a   1.000
_cell.length_b   1.000
_cell.length_c   1.000
_cell.angle_alpha   90.00
_cell.angle_beta   90.00
_cell.angle_gamma   90.00
#
_symmetry.space_group_name_H-M   'P 1'
#
loop_
_entity.id
_entity.type
_entity.pdbx_description
1 polymer ?
#
loop_
_entity_poly.entity_id
_entity_poly.type
_entity_poly.pdbx_seq_one_letter_code
_entity_poly.pdbx_strand_id
1 'polypeptide(L)'
;MQTELFEVDPLSDNRKLYARAAEALGAGALVGIPTETVYGLGADALNPEAVARIFEAKGRPSFDPLIIHVHHGSEVEKYTAVPEGLKDLVHTLASRFWPGPLTLVLPKADIIPDIVTSGLPTVAVRVSAHPAMRGVAKALGRPIAAPSANRFGHISPTSASAVQKELGGSIEMILDAGACSEGLESTIVRPVLDEKGKPSLELL
;
A
#
# COMPACT_ATOMS: atom_id res chain seq x y z
N MET A 1 -11.20 1.87 21.80
CA MET A 1 -10.68 0.57 21.29
C MET A 1 -9.25 0.41 21.77
N GLN A 2 -8.80 -0.83 22.03
CA GLN A 2 -7.39 -1.12 22.36
C GLN A 2 -6.70 -1.62 21.09
N THR A 3 -5.59 -0.99 20.68
CA THR A 3 -4.77 -1.44 19.56
C THR A 3 -3.84 -2.54 20.00
N GLU A 4 -3.88 -3.70 19.33
CA GLU A 4 -3.00 -4.85 19.62
C GLU A 4 -1.69 -4.71 18.84
N LEU A 5 -0.55 -4.95 19.52
CA LEU A 5 0.78 -4.94 18.92
C LEU A 5 1.30 -6.38 18.81
N PHE A 6 1.75 -6.77 17.62
CA PHE A 6 2.30 -8.09 17.34
C PHE A 6 3.70 -8.00 16.75
N GLU A 7 4.66 -8.62 17.41
CA GLU A 7 6.03 -8.69 16.93
C GLU A 7 6.14 -9.61 15.71
N VAL A 8 6.82 -9.12 14.67
CA VAL A 8 7.19 -9.85 13.46
C VAL A 8 8.65 -10.25 13.61
N ASP A 9 8.92 -11.49 14.05
CA ASP A 9 10.28 -12.00 14.18
C ASP A 9 10.84 -12.35 12.78
N PRO A 10 11.91 -11.67 12.32
CA PRO A 10 12.47 -11.91 10.99
C PRO A 10 13.08 -13.31 10.82
N LEU A 11 13.33 -14.03 11.93
CA LEU A 11 13.90 -15.38 11.94
C LEU A 11 12.85 -16.49 12.01
N SER A 12 11.57 -16.12 12.19
CA SER A 12 10.47 -17.06 12.39
C SER A 12 9.53 -17.15 11.20
N ASP A 13 8.73 -18.21 11.15
CA ASP A 13 7.62 -18.34 10.21
C ASP A 13 6.42 -17.50 10.66
N ASN A 14 6.27 -16.32 10.10
CA ASN A 14 5.20 -15.39 10.40
C ASN A 14 3.88 -15.65 9.64
N ARG A 15 3.74 -16.74 8.88
CA ARG A 15 2.53 -16.99 8.06
C ARG A 15 1.23 -16.95 8.85
N LYS A 16 1.22 -17.49 10.09
CA LYS A 16 0.04 -17.42 10.95
C LYS A 16 -0.32 -16.00 11.36
N LEU A 17 0.68 -15.18 11.65
CA LEU A 17 0.48 -13.76 11.98
C LEU A 17 -0.02 -12.97 10.77
N TYR A 18 0.54 -13.21 9.58
CA TYR A 18 0.06 -12.59 8.36
C TYR A 18 -1.37 -13.01 8.00
N ALA A 19 -1.73 -14.26 8.22
CA ALA A 19 -3.11 -14.72 8.05
C ALA A 19 -4.06 -14.01 9.03
N ARG A 20 -3.70 -13.87 10.31
CA ARG A 20 -4.49 -13.12 11.30
C ARG A 20 -4.70 -11.65 10.88
N ALA A 21 -3.64 -10.98 10.41
CA ALA A 21 -3.74 -9.61 9.90
C ALA A 21 -4.64 -9.53 8.65
N ALA A 22 -4.54 -10.52 7.75
CA ALA A 22 -5.38 -10.61 6.56
C ALA A 22 -6.86 -10.85 6.92
N GLU A 23 -7.15 -11.70 7.92
CA GLU A 23 -8.50 -11.89 8.45
C GLU A 23 -9.08 -10.60 9.02
N ALA A 24 -8.29 -9.84 9.80
CA ALA A 24 -8.69 -8.55 10.32
C ALA A 24 -9.01 -7.56 9.18
N LEU A 25 -8.12 -7.42 8.18
CA LEU A 25 -8.37 -6.60 6.99
C LEU A 25 -9.63 -7.03 6.24
N GLY A 26 -9.82 -8.35 6.05
CA GLY A 26 -11.00 -8.92 5.40
C GLY A 26 -12.31 -8.65 6.14
N ALA A 27 -12.24 -8.48 7.46
CA ALA A 27 -13.36 -8.06 8.30
C ALA A 27 -13.56 -6.52 8.34
N GLY A 28 -12.77 -5.75 7.57
CA GLY A 28 -12.87 -4.30 7.51
C GLY A 28 -12.07 -3.54 8.57
N ALA A 29 -11.19 -4.22 9.31
CA ALA A 29 -10.31 -3.59 10.28
C ALA A 29 -9.16 -2.83 9.61
N LEU A 30 -8.52 -1.93 10.36
CA LEU A 30 -7.31 -1.22 9.98
C LEU A 30 -6.09 -1.84 10.66
N VAL A 31 -5.01 -2.05 9.89
CA VAL A 31 -3.78 -2.66 10.39
C VAL A 31 -2.57 -1.79 10.05
N GLY A 32 -1.76 -1.44 11.04
CA GLY A 32 -0.44 -0.85 10.85
C GLY A 32 0.53 -1.91 10.34
N ILE A 33 1.07 -1.76 9.12
CA ILE A 33 1.89 -2.78 8.46
C ILE A 33 3.26 -2.17 8.10
N PRO A 34 4.39 -2.83 8.50
CA PRO A 34 5.71 -2.36 8.13
C PRO A 34 5.99 -2.53 6.63
N THR A 35 6.69 -1.53 6.06
CA THR A 35 7.33 -1.62 4.75
C THR A 35 8.82 -1.26 4.90
N GLU A 36 9.59 -1.41 3.84
CA GLU A 36 10.99 -0.96 3.82
C GLU A 36 11.11 0.57 3.90
N THR A 37 10.08 1.31 3.42
CA THR A 37 10.07 2.78 3.40
C THR A 37 9.54 3.36 4.70
N VAL A 38 8.24 3.27 4.95
CA VAL A 38 7.54 3.74 6.15
C VAL A 38 6.44 2.75 6.52
N TYR A 39 5.93 2.79 7.74
CA TYR A 39 4.75 2.01 8.10
C TYR A 39 3.52 2.50 7.35
N GLY A 40 2.76 1.56 6.78
CA GLY A 40 1.49 1.83 6.10
C GLY A 40 0.28 1.54 6.98
N LEU A 41 -0.77 2.37 6.87
CA LEU A 41 -2.08 2.09 7.45
C LEU A 41 -2.91 1.29 6.44
N GLY A 42 -2.96 -0.02 6.62
CA GLY A 42 -3.59 -0.97 5.71
C GLY A 42 -5.09 -1.11 5.89
N ALA A 43 -5.81 -1.17 4.78
CA ALA A 43 -7.19 -1.67 4.66
C ALA A 43 -7.33 -2.52 3.40
N ASP A 44 -8.35 -3.38 3.33
CA ASP A 44 -8.72 -4.06 2.10
C ASP A 44 -9.12 -3.04 1.03
N ALA A 45 -8.33 -2.93 -0.03
CA ALA A 45 -8.54 -1.92 -1.08
C ALA A 45 -9.83 -2.14 -1.88
N LEU A 46 -10.40 -3.35 -1.87
CA LEU A 46 -11.65 -3.67 -2.56
C LEU A 46 -12.89 -3.52 -1.67
N ASN A 47 -12.71 -3.10 -0.41
CA ASN A 47 -13.80 -2.79 0.51
C ASN A 47 -13.89 -1.27 0.72
N PRO A 48 -14.85 -0.57 0.08
CA PRO A 48 -14.97 0.89 0.18
C PRO A 48 -15.18 1.39 1.62
N GLU A 49 -15.87 0.61 2.46
CA GLU A 49 -16.12 0.96 3.86
C GLU A 49 -14.82 0.90 4.69
N ALA A 50 -13.99 -0.14 4.47
CA ALA A 50 -12.68 -0.23 5.10
C ALA A 50 -11.74 0.90 4.65
N VAL A 51 -11.78 1.25 3.36
CA VAL A 51 -10.99 2.37 2.81
C VAL A 51 -11.45 3.70 3.41
N ALA A 52 -12.77 3.92 3.58
CA ALA A 52 -13.30 5.14 4.23
C ALA A 52 -12.77 5.31 5.65
N ARG A 53 -12.59 4.22 6.40
CA ARG A 53 -12.00 4.24 7.75
C ARG A 53 -10.53 4.71 7.76
N ILE A 54 -9.76 4.51 6.68
CA ILE A 54 -8.41 5.09 6.57
C ILE A 54 -8.48 6.61 6.62
N PHE A 55 -9.37 7.22 5.83
CA PHE A 55 -9.53 8.68 5.80
C PHE A 55 -9.97 9.22 7.15
N GLU A 56 -10.91 8.54 7.81
CA GLU A 56 -11.40 8.89 9.15
C GLU A 56 -10.28 8.81 10.20
N ALA A 57 -9.59 7.66 10.31
CA ALA A 57 -8.54 7.43 11.29
C ALA A 57 -7.36 8.42 11.17
N LYS A 58 -7.03 8.83 9.94
CA LYS A 58 -5.97 9.79 9.65
C LYS A 58 -6.41 11.26 9.72
N GLY A 59 -7.70 11.56 9.69
CA GLY A 59 -8.20 12.91 9.39
C GLY A 59 -7.77 13.39 7.98
N ARG A 60 -7.59 12.43 7.03
CA ARG A 60 -7.12 12.69 5.67
C ARG A 60 -8.26 13.19 4.78
N PRO A 61 -8.04 14.22 3.95
CA PRO A 61 -9.04 14.65 2.97
C PRO A 61 -9.32 13.55 1.93
N SER A 62 -10.58 13.38 1.54
CA SER A 62 -11.01 12.35 0.59
C SER A 62 -10.52 12.56 -0.85
N PHE A 63 -9.95 13.72 -1.17
CA PHE A 63 -9.36 14.02 -2.48
C PHE A 63 -7.90 13.57 -2.64
N ASP A 64 -7.29 13.00 -1.61
CA ASP A 64 -5.88 12.58 -1.60
C ASP A 64 -5.79 11.05 -1.79
N PRO A 65 -5.46 10.55 -3.02
CA PRO A 65 -5.56 9.14 -3.37
C PRO A 65 -4.60 8.27 -2.58
N LEU A 66 -4.89 6.96 -2.57
CA LEU A 66 -4.14 5.96 -1.82
C LEU A 66 -3.29 5.09 -2.75
N ILE A 67 -2.16 4.60 -2.23
CA ILE A 67 -1.35 3.58 -2.88
C ILE A 67 -1.92 2.21 -2.51
N ILE A 68 -2.09 1.33 -3.50
CA ILE A 68 -2.41 -0.09 -3.26
C ILE A 68 -1.14 -0.93 -3.30
N HIS A 69 -1.03 -1.85 -2.35
CA HIS A 69 0.06 -2.82 -2.28
C HIS A 69 -0.43 -4.19 -2.71
N VAL A 70 0.27 -4.80 -3.67
CA VAL A 70 0.04 -6.18 -4.11
C VAL A 70 1.20 -7.06 -3.67
N HIS A 71 0.99 -8.38 -3.57
CA HIS A 71 2.06 -9.27 -3.08
C HIS A 71 3.12 -9.58 -4.13
N HIS A 72 2.77 -9.51 -5.42
CA HIS A 72 3.67 -9.81 -6.54
C HIS A 72 3.33 -8.97 -7.78
N GLY A 73 4.35 -8.63 -8.58
CA GLY A 73 4.17 -7.80 -9.79
C GLY A 73 3.23 -8.39 -10.85
N SER A 74 3.10 -9.72 -10.92
CA SER A 74 2.17 -10.38 -11.84
C SER A 74 0.68 -10.13 -11.55
N GLU A 75 0.36 -9.54 -10.39
CA GLU A 75 -1.02 -9.20 -10.06
C GLU A 75 -1.45 -7.82 -10.55
N VAL A 76 -0.50 -7.00 -10.99
CA VAL A 76 -0.77 -5.60 -11.38
C VAL A 76 -1.85 -5.53 -12.46
N GLU A 77 -1.81 -6.41 -13.45
CA GLU A 77 -2.80 -6.44 -14.54
C GLU A 77 -4.24 -6.75 -14.09
N LYS A 78 -4.41 -7.31 -12.88
CA LYS A 78 -5.76 -7.51 -12.31
C LYS A 78 -6.41 -6.20 -11.86
N TYR A 79 -5.58 -5.20 -11.51
CA TYR A 79 -5.99 -3.96 -10.87
C TYR A 79 -5.74 -2.72 -11.73
N THR A 80 -5.11 -2.92 -12.90
CA THR A 80 -4.76 -1.83 -13.80
C THR A 80 -5.11 -2.17 -15.25
N ALA A 81 -5.36 -1.14 -16.06
CA ALA A 81 -5.65 -1.23 -17.49
C ALA A 81 -4.50 -0.58 -18.29
N VAL A 82 -3.31 -1.18 -18.23
CA VAL A 82 -2.12 -0.63 -18.88
C VAL A 82 -2.27 -0.65 -20.41
N PRO A 83 -2.17 0.51 -21.10
CA PRO A 83 -2.20 0.59 -22.55
C PRO A 83 -1.06 -0.24 -23.18
N GLU A 84 -1.32 -0.86 -24.34
CA GLU A 84 -0.35 -1.72 -25.03
C GLU A 84 1.01 -1.04 -25.21
N GLY A 85 1.02 0.24 -25.64
CA GLY A 85 2.25 1.02 -25.84
C GLY A 85 3.07 1.32 -24.58
N LEU A 86 2.55 1.01 -23.38
CA LEU A 86 3.26 1.21 -22.11
C LEU A 86 3.65 -0.10 -21.42
N LYS A 87 3.19 -1.25 -21.89
CA LYS A 87 3.41 -2.55 -21.23
C LYS A 87 4.89 -2.87 -21.04
N ASP A 88 5.71 -2.69 -22.06
CA ASP A 88 7.15 -2.99 -21.99
C ASP A 88 7.86 -2.09 -20.97
N LEU A 89 7.50 -0.79 -20.92
CA LEU A 89 8.05 0.14 -19.95
C LEU A 89 7.63 -0.23 -18.52
N VAL A 90 6.35 -0.52 -18.30
CA VAL A 90 5.83 -0.95 -17.00
C VAL A 90 6.48 -2.25 -16.55
N HIS A 91 6.61 -3.24 -17.46
CA HIS A 91 7.29 -4.50 -17.17
C HIS A 91 8.76 -4.29 -16.80
N THR A 92 9.47 -3.44 -17.54
CA THR A 92 10.88 -3.10 -17.26
C THR A 92 11.04 -2.48 -15.89
N LEU A 93 10.20 -1.49 -15.54
CA LEU A 93 10.24 -0.85 -14.23
C LEU A 93 9.89 -1.83 -13.10
N ALA A 94 8.83 -2.61 -13.27
CA ALA A 94 8.42 -3.62 -12.30
C ALA A 94 9.51 -4.67 -12.06
N SER A 95 10.08 -5.24 -13.13
CA SER A 95 11.12 -6.27 -13.01
C SER A 95 12.42 -5.77 -12.39
N ARG A 96 12.75 -4.48 -12.56
CA ARG A 96 13.99 -3.88 -12.04
C ARG A 96 13.87 -3.38 -10.60
N PHE A 97 12.71 -2.87 -10.22
CA PHE A 97 12.52 -2.14 -8.96
C PHE A 97 11.53 -2.78 -7.98
N TRP A 98 10.83 -3.84 -8.38
CA TRP A 98 9.95 -4.59 -7.50
C TRP A 98 10.47 -6.01 -7.22
N PRO A 99 10.36 -6.43 -5.96
CA PRO A 99 9.86 -5.71 -4.78
C PRO A 99 10.78 -4.54 -4.37
N GLY A 100 10.21 -3.36 -4.06
CA GLY A 100 11.01 -2.19 -3.68
C GLY A 100 10.25 -0.88 -3.57
N PRO A 101 11.00 0.25 -3.40
CA PRO A 101 10.44 1.55 -3.07
C PRO A 101 9.98 2.35 -4.32
N LEU A 102 9.51 1.67 -5.35
CA LEU A 102 8.93 2.28 -6.54
C LEU A 102 7.40 2.12 -6.54
N THR A 103 6.68 3.22 -6.74
CA THR A 103 5.24 3.27 -6.94
C THR A 103 4.94 3.68 -8.38
N LEU A 104 4.12 2.90 -9.09
CA LEU A 104 3.67 3.19 -10.45
C LEU A 104 2.24 3.70 -10.44
N VAL A 105 1.98 4.85 -11.05
CA VAL A 105 0.63 5.37 -11.28
C VAL A 105 0.16 4.93 -12.66
N LEU A 106 -0.86 4.06 -12.69
CA LEU A 106 -1.34 3.38 -13.90
C LEU A 106 -2.86 3.57 -14.05
N PRO A 107 -3.42 3.51 -15.26
CA PRO A 107 -4.87 3.48 -15.44
C PRO A 107 -5.49 2.37 -14.58
N LYS A 108 -6.53 2.69 -13.81
CA LYS A 108 -7.18 1.73 -12.91
C LYS A 108 -8.09 0.76 -13.68
N ALA A 109 -8.18 -0.49 -13.23
CA ALA A 109 -9.23 -1.40 -13.62
C ALA A 109 -10.53 -1.08 -12.86
N ASP A 110 -11.69 -1.42 -13.42
CA ASP A 110 -13.03 -1.13 -12.86
C ASP A 110 -13.25 -1.74 -11.46
N ILE A 111 -12.52 -2.80 -11.13
CA ILE A 111 -12.60 -3.46 -9.81
C ILE A 111 -12.10 -2.55 -8.66
N ILE A 112 -11.29 -1.53 -8.96
CA ILE A 112 -10.77 -0.61 -7.93
C ILE A 112 -11.83 0.46 -7.61
N PRO A 113 -12.32 0.52 -6.36
CA PRO A 113 -13.29 1.51 -5.94
C PRO A 113 -12.78 2.95 -6.09
N ASP A 114 -13.65 3.88 -6.50
CA ASP A 114 -13.31 5.29 -6.70
C ASP A 114 -12.76 5.97 -5.43
N ILE A 115 -13.18 5.53 -4.26
CA ILE A 115 -12.67 6.07 -2.99
C ILE A 115 -11.15 5.84 -2.83
N VAL A 116 -10.59 4.77 -3.39
CA VAL A 116 -9.13 4.49 -3.36
C VAL A 116 -8.36 5.51 -4.17
N THR A 117 -8.92 5.92 -5.30
CA THR A 117 -8.28 6.80 -6.27
C THR A 117 -8.78 8.25 -6.17
N SER A 118 -9.64 8.54 -5.20
CA SER A 118 -10.30 9.86 -5.08
C SER A 118 -11.02 10.28 -6.37
N GLY A 119 -11.60 9.31 -7.08
CA GLY A 119 -12.29 9.51 -8.36
C GLY A 119 -11.37 9.67 -9.57
N LEU A 120 -10.05 9.57 -9.41
CA LEU A 120 -9.10 9.63 -10.52
C LEU A 120 -9.18 8.35 -11.39
N PRO A 121 -8.91 8.45 -12.71
CA PRO A 121 -8.90 7.30 -13.62
C PRO A 121 -7.64 6.43 -13.47
N THR A 122 -6.77 6.76 -12.54
CA THR A 122 -5.50 6.06 -12.29
C THR A 122 -5.42 5.57 -10.85
N VAL A 123 -4.65 4.51 -10.62
CA VAL A 123 -4.32 3.96 -9.30
C VAL A 123 -2.80 3.87 -9.13
N ALA A 124 -2.32 4.22 -7.94
CA ALA A 124 -0.93 4.04 -7.55
C ALA A 124 -0.73 2.61 -7.02
N VAL A 125 0.20 1.85 -7.62
CA VAL A 125 0.46 0.44 -7.30
C VAL A 125 1.91 0.24 -6.89
N ARG A 126 2.15 -0.59 -5.86
CA ARG A 126 3.49 -0.94 -5.40
C ARG A 126 3.57 -2.40 -4.95
N VAL A 127 4.77 -2.98 -5.08
CA VAL A 127 5.17 -4.23 -4.43
C VAL A 127 6.28 -3.92 -3.44
N SER A 128 5.97 -3.85 -2.15
CA SER A 128 6.96 -3.57 -1.09
C SER A 128 8.02 -4.66 -1.01
N ALA A 129 9.27 -4.30 -0.71
CA ALA A 129 10.32 -5.26 -0.42
C ALA A 129 10.11 -5.96 0.94
N HIS A 130 9.36 -5.36 1.86
CA HIS A 130 9.15 -5.90 3.19
C HIS A 130 8.28 -7.17 3.17
N PRO A 131 8.73 -8.29 3.80
CA PRO A 131 8.02 -9.56 3.76
C PRO A 131 6.64 -9.51 4.42
N ALA A 132 6.44 -8.68 5.47
CA ALA A 132 5.15 -8.56 6.15
C ALA A 132 4.08 -7.99 5.22
N MET A 133 4.33 -6.86 4.52
CA MET A 133 3.36 -6.28 3.59
C MET A 133 2.97 -7.28 2.50
N ARG A 134 3.95 -7.94 1.88
CA ARG A 134 3.69 -8.95 0.85
C ARG A 134 2.99 -10.20 1.42
N GLY A 135 3.39 -10.64 2.62
CA GLY A 135 2.81 -11.80 3.27
C GLY A 135 1.34 -11.59 3.62
N VAL A 136 0.99 -10.42 4.15
CA VAL A 136 -0.41 -10.05 4.46
C VAL A 136 -1.23 -9.91 3.17
N ALA A 137 -0.71 -9.22 2.14
CA ALA A 137 -1.40 -9.09 0.86
C ALA A 137 -1.64 -10.45 0.19
N LYS A 138 -0.65 -11.36 0.27
CA LYS A 138 -0.81 -12.75 -0.20
C LYS A 138 -1.88 -13.51 0.56
N ALA A 139 -1.89 -13.42 1.89
CA ALA A 139 -2.88 -14.10 2.73
C ALA A 139 -4.30 -13.54 2.52
N LEU A 140 -4.43 -12.22 2.31
CA LEU A 140 -5.70 -11.58 1.99
C LEU A 140 -6.21 -11.95 0.58
N GLY A 141 -5.31 -12.24 -0.36
CA GLY A 141 -5.64 -12.51 -1.77
C GLY A 141 -6.20 -11.31 -2.54
N ARG A 142 -6.05 -10.11 -1.97
CA ARG A 142 -6.54 -8.82 -2.49
C ARG A 142 -5.52 -7.72 -2.21
N PRO A 143 -5.54 -6.60 -2.96
CA PRO A 143 -4.63 -5.49 -2.70
C PRO A 143 -4.96 -4.79 -1.38
N ILE A 144 -3.93 -4.26 -0.73
CA ILE A 144 -4.05 -3.49 0.50
C ILE A 144 -3.88 -2.01 0.15
N ALA A 145 -4.91 -1.19 0.39
CA ALA A 145 -4.75 0.26 0.36
C ALA A 145 -3.98 0.69 1.61
N ALA A 146 -2.83 1.34 1.44
CA ALA A 146 -1.97 1.70 2.56
C ALA A 146 -1.21 3.01 2.33
N PRO A 147 -1.76 4.17 2.73
CA PRO A 147 -0.97 5.37 2.95
C PRO A 147 -0.08 5.21 4.18
N SER A 148 0.84 6.15 4.43
CA SER A 148 1.64 6.18 5.66
C SER A 148 0.76 6.16 6.93
N ALA A 149 1.21 5.48 7.99
CA ALA A 149 0.42 5.23 9.20
C ALA A 149 0.50 6.35 10.26
N ASN A 150 0.40 7.61 9.83
CA ASN A 150 0.35 8.82 10.66
C ASN A 150 -0.97 9.57 10.48
N ARG A 151 -1.29 10.50 11.37
CA ARG A 151 -2.34 11.50 11.13
C ARG A 151 -1.95 12.40 9.97
N PHE A 152 -2.93 12.90 9.23
CA PHE A 152 -2.69 13.75 8.08
C PHE A 152 -1.86 14.99 8.45
N GLY A 153 -0.83 15.29 7.64
CA GLY A 153 0.10 16.41 7.88
C GLY A 153 1.20 16.14 8.90
N HIS A 154 1.22 14.96 9.54
CA HIS A 154 2.29 14.55 10.44
C HIS A 154 3.40 13.79 9.69
N ILE A 155 4.53 13.58 10.36
CA ILE A 155 5.68 12.84 9.82
C ILE A 155 5.32 11.36 9.67
N SER A 156 5.67 10.76 8.54
CA SER A 156 5.46 9.34 8.26
C SER A 156 6.25 8.45 9.25
N PRO A 157 5.58 7.47 9.90
CA PRO A 157 6.20 6.67 10.95
C PRO A 157 7.14 5.62 10.36
N THR A 158 8.32 5.49 10.97
CA THR A 158 9.33 4.50 10.61
C THR A 158 9.47 3.37 11.63
N SER A 159 8.58 3.34 12.64
CA SER A 159 8.53 2.29 13.68
C SER A 159 7.10 2.05 14.16
N ALA A 160 6.83 0.87 14.70
CA ALA A 160 5.54 0.53 15.28
C ALA A 160 5.17 1.43 16.47
N SER A 161 6.15 1.83 17.28
CA SER A 161 5.94 2.75 18.40
C SER A 161 5.47 4.14 17.92
N ALA A 162 5.97 4.62 16.78
CA ALA A 162 5.49 5.86 16.17
C ALA A 162 4.03 5.71 15.66
N VAL A 163 3.69 4.57 15.02
CA VAL A 163 2.31 4.26 14.63
C VAL A 163 1.39 4.22 15.85
N GLN A 164 1.82 3.55 16.93
CA GLN A 164 1.05 3.47 18.18
C GLN A 164 0.78 4.86 18.78
N LYS A 165 1.76 5.76 18.72
CA LYS A 165 1.61 7.15 19.19
C LYS A 165 0.61 7.95 18.34
N GLU A 166 0.62 7.77 17.02
CA GLU A 166 -0.21 8.51 16.07
C GLU A 166 -1.65 7.98 16.00
N LEU A 167 -1.82 6.66 15.94
CA LEU A 167 -3.08 6.00 15.61
C LEU A 167 -3.57 5.00 16.67
N GLY A 168 -2.83 4.83 17.78
CA GLY A 168 -3.24 3.96 18.89
C GLY A 168 -4.64 4.32 19.40
N GLY A 169 -5.48 3.32 19.58
CA GLY A 169 -6.90 3.49 19.96
C GLY A 169 -7.86 3.75 18.79
N SER A 170 -7.33 4.04 17.57
CA SER A 170 -8.13 4.26 16.36
C SER A 170 -8.03 3.13 15.34
N ILE A 171 -7.08 2.21 15.52
CA ILE A 171 -6.84 1.04 14.66
C ILE A 171 -6.77 -0.24 15.48
N GLU A 172 -7.06 -1.37 14.87
CA GLU A 172 -7.18 -2.63 15.59
C GLU A 172 -5.83 -3.27 15.92
N MET A 173 -4.88 -3.22 14.97
CA MET A 173 -3.65 -4.00 15.04
C MET A 173 -2.45 -3.25 14.48
N ILE A 174 -1.26 -3.52 15.02
CA ILE A 174 0.02 -3.08 14.45
C ILE A 174 0.95 -4.32 14.39
N LEU A 175 1.55 -4.56 13.24
CA LEU A 175 2.65 -5.52 13.07
C LEU A 175 3.97 -4.79 13.33
N ASP A 176 4.72 -5.20 14.36
CA ASP A 176 6.00 -4.59 14.71
C ASP A 176 7.17 -5.42 14.15
N ALA A 177 7.83 -4.91 13.11
CA ALA A 177 9.05 -5.49 12.54
C ALA A 177 10.29 -4.61 12.81
N GLY A 178 10.23 -3.75 13.83
CA GLY A 178 11.28 -2.79 14.12
C GLY A 178 11.25 -1.56 13.20
N ALA A 179 12.42 -0.93 13.04
CA ALA A 179 12.55 0.27 12.22
C ALA A 179 12.58 -0.06 10.70
N CYS A 180 11.98 0.80 9.90
CA CYS A 180 12.10 0.72 8.44
C CYS A 180 13.55 0.92 7.99
N SER A 181 13.99 0.18 6.96
CA SER A 181 15.37 0.25 6.47
C SER A 181 15.69 1.53 5.70
N GLU A 182 14.72 2.09 4.96
CA GLU A 182 14.89 3.28 4.12
C GLU A 182 14.51 4.59 4.86
N GLY A 183 13.36 4.57 5.54
CA GLY A 183 12.88 5.74 6.30
C GLY A 183 12.39 6.92 5.46
N LEU A 184 12.27 6.76 4.14
CA LEU A 184 11.76 7.73 3.18
C LEU A 184 10.58 7.14 2.40
N GLU A 185 9.68 7.99 1.91
CA GLU A 185 8.56 7.58 1.05
C GLU A 185 9.05 6.98 -0.27
N SER A 186 8.18 6.22 -0.96
CA SER A 186 8.50 5.66 -2.27
C SER A 186 8.61 6.73 -3.35
N THR A 187 9.45 6.47 -4.36
CA THR A 187 9.45 7.25 -5.59
C THR A 187 8.19 6.93 -6.38
N ILE A 188 7.43 7.96 -6.76
CA ILE A 188 6.18 7.82 -7.52
C ILE A 188 6.41 8.28 -8.95
N VAL A 189 6.16 7.40 -9.91
CA VAL A 189 6.28 7.73 -11.34
C VAL A 189 5.03 7.32 -12.10
N ARG A 190 4.71 8.07 -13.14
CA ARG A 190 3.62 7.79 -14.07
C ARG A 190 4.19 7.49 -15.46
N PRO A 191 4.11 6.25 -15.95
CA PRO A 191 4.37 5.93 -17.35
C PRO A 191 3.31 6.60 -18.25
N VAL A 192 3.77 7.33 -19.26
CA VAL A 192 2.92 8.05 -20.22
C VAL A 192 3.43 7.83 -21.65
N LEU A 193 2.60 8.08 -22.65
CA LEU A 193 3.04 8.27 -24.02
C LEU A 193 3.24 9.77 -24.25
N ASP A 194 4.40 10.15 -24.77
CA ASP A 194 4.69 11.53 -25.16
C ASP A 194 3.83 11.97 -26.39
N GLU A 195 3.96 13.22 -26.80
CA GLU A 195 3.25 13.77 -27.96
C GLU A 195 3.52 13.03 -29.29
N LYS A 196 4.61 12.26 -29.34
CA LYS A 196 5.00 11.42 -30.49
C LYS A 196 4.60 9.96 -30.33
N GLY A 197 3.84 9.63 -29.26
CA GLY A 197 3.43 8.27 -28.94
C GLY A 197 4.54 7.38 -28.41
N LYS A 198 5.66 7.93 -27.92
CA LYS A 198 6.77 7.17 -27.32
C LYS A 198 6.59 7.06 -25.80
N PRO A 199 6.93 5.89 -25.22
CA PRO A 199 6.93 5.72 -23.77
C PRO A 199 7.87 6.72 -23.08
N SER A 200 7.37 7.37 -22.02
CA SER A 200 8.07 8.35 -21.20
C SER A 200 7.65 8.20 -19.74
N LEU A 201 8.34 8.89 -18.82
CA LEU A 201 8.06 8.87 -17.39
C LEU A 201 7.84 10.29 -16.87
N GLU A 202 6.81 10.45 -16.06
CA GLU A 202 6.60 11.63 -15.23
C GLU A 202 6.92 11.27 -13.78
N LEU A 203 7.72 12.10 -13.11
CA LEU A 203 7.96 12.04 -11.67
C LEU A 203 6.87 12.86 -10.97
N LEU A 204 6.22 12.26 -9.95
CA LEU A 204 5.12 12.89 -9.20
C LEU A 204 5.53 13.25 -7.78
#